data_dafb2adf30d55a522bb57c0ad74f9f5c
#
_entry.id   dafb2adf30d55a522bb57c0ad74f9f5c
#
_cell.length_a   1.000
_cell.length_b   1.000
_cell.length_c   1.000
_cell.angle_alpha   90.00
_cell.angle_beta   90.00
_cell.angle_gamma   90.00
#
_symmetry.space_group_name_H-M   'P 1'
#
loop_
_entity.id
_entity.type
_entity.pdbx_description
1 polymer ?
#
loop_
_entity_poly.entity_id
_entity_poly.type
_entity_poly.pdbx_seq_one_letter_code
_entity_poly.pdbx_strand_id
1 'polypeptide(L)'
;WEDGGCTSHNRYSSWEISRGQEGDLWKADLAYQYDRSTVFKNKEVMMSYPPYRRMRVQDAVNRSYMEAEEKTSQAVTFQQGLEFIEKNHEADHWFLQIETFDPHEPFYSLKEDKALYPHTFLGDAAAEADWPPYAPTSEDENTIQHVRYEYAALLSKCDRYLGKVLDMMD
;
A
#
# COMPACT_ATOMS: atom_id res chain seq x y z
N TRP A 1 3.81 3.10 13.90
CA TRP A 1 2.49 3.73 13.93
C TRP A 1 2.00 4.00 15.37
N GLU A 2 2.20 3.08 16.29
CA GLU A 2 1.69 3.17 17.66
C GLU A 2 2.37 4.24 18.51
N ASP A 3 3.59 4.62 18.16
CA ASP A 3 4.37 5.67 18.82
C ASP A 3 4.09 7.08 18.27
N GLY A 4 3.16 7.21 17.33
CA GLY A 4 2.84 8.45 16.65
C GLY A 4 3.98 9.00 15.78
N GLY A 5 4.94 8.16 15.40
CA GLY A 5 6.09 8.56 14.59
C GLY A 5 7.19 9.31 15.36
N CYS A 6 7.06 9.46 16.67
CA CYS A 6 8.00 10.27 17.45
C CYS A 6 9.34 9.59 17.72
N THR A 7 9.38 8.25 17.78
CA THR A 7 10.59 7.52 18.20
C THR A 7 11.66 7.48 17.12
N SER A 8 11.27 7.38 15.87
CA SER A 8 12.21 7.23 14.74
C SER A 8 12.52 8.57 14.06
N HIS A 9 11.56 9.48 14.01
CA HIS A 9 11.63 10.70 13.21
C HIS A 9 12.19 11.93 13.96
N ASN A 10 12.26 11.88 15.27
CA ASN A 10 12.73 13.01 16.09
C ASN A 10 14.21 13.41 15.90
N ARG A 11 14.96 12.64 15.09
CA ARG A 11 16.36 12.94 14.73
C ARG A 11 16.49 13.72 13.42
N TYR A 12 15.40 13.86 12.67
CA TYR A 12 15.36 14.71 11.48
C TYR A 12 15.01 16.14 11.87
N SER A 13 15.49 17.10 11.10
CA SER A 13 15.17 18.53 11.31
C SER A 13 13.70 18.83 11.02
N SER A 14 13.13 18.12 10.06
CA SER A 14 11.69 18.12 9.73
C SER A 14 11.30 16.77 9.17
N TRP A 15 10.01 16.42 9.27
CA TRP A 15 9.49 15.20 8.70
C TRP A 15 7.97 15.31 8.49
N GLU A 16 7.49 14.57 7.53
CA GLU A 16 6.07 14.40 7.23
C GLU A 16 5.72 12.93 7.21
N ILE A 17 4.46 12.60 7.41
CA ILE A 17 3.97 11.22 7.39
C ILE A 17 2.64 11.14 6.66
N SER A 18 2.55 10.28 5.66
CA SER A 18 1.28 9.89 5.06
C SER A 18 0.66 8.70 5.80
N ARG A 19 -0.67 8.68 5.86
CA ARG A 19 -1.45 7.71 6.63
C ARG A 19 -2.27 6.82 5.70
N GLY A 20 -2.77 5.70 6.23
CA GLY A 20 -3.77 4.87 5.57
C GLY A 20 -3.26 3.57 4.97
N GLN A 21 -1.95 3.31 5.01
CA GLN A 21 -1.39 2.06 4.52
C GLN A 21 -1.79 0.90 5.43
N GLU A 22 -2.13 -0.25 4.84
CA GLU A 22 -2.51 -1.46 5.55
C GLU A 22 -3.64 -1.20 6.57
N GLY A 23 -3.56 -1.77 7.75
CA GLY A 23 -4.51 -1.56 8.84
C GLY A 23 -4.20 -0.35 9.72
N ASP A 24 -3.51 0.68 9.21
CA ASP A 24 -3.25 1.92 9.95
C ASP A 24 -4.56 2.52 10.49
N LEU A 25 -4.59 2.88 11.76
CA LEU A 25 -5.76 3.46 12.44
C LEU A 25 -5.99 4.91 11.99
N TRP A 26 -6.26 5.10 10.70
CA TRP A 26 -6.36 6.41 10.06
C TRP A 26 -7.81 6.93 10.00
N LYS A 27 -8.66 6.24 9.29
CA LYS A 27 -10.06 6.66 9.09
C LYS A 27 -11.01 5.80 9.91
N ALA A 28 -12.12 6.39 10.35
CA ALA A 28 -13.15 5.68 11.06
C ALA A 28 -14.43 5.62 10.21
N ASP A 29 -14.99 4.42 10.08
CA ASP A 29 -16.34 4.19 9.57
C ASP A 29 -17.01 3.13 10.45
N LEU A 30 -17.87 3.57 11.35
CA LEU A 30 -18.55 2.70 12.30
C LEU A 30 -19.67 1.88 11.67
N ALA A 31 -20.12 2.27 10.47
CA ALA A 31 -21.18 1.59 9.72
C ALA A 31 -20.61 0.60 8.68
N TYR A 32 -19.29 0.58 8.46
CA TYR A 32 -18.67 -0.25 7.44
C TYR A 32 -18.99 -1.72 7.62
N GLN A 33 -19.52 -2.33 6.55
CA GLN A 33 -19.82 -3.76 6.51
C GLN A 33 -18.76 -4.47 5.67
N TYR A 34 -17.86 -5.18 6.32
CA TYR A 34 -16.79 -5.93 5.63
C TYR A 34 -17.37 -7.13 4.90
N ASP A 35 -17.13 -7.19 3.59
CA ASP A 35 -17.55 -8.32 2.76
C ASP A 35 -16.61 -9.52 2.97
N ARG A 36 -17.08 -10.51 3.73
CA ARG A 36 -16.34 -11.72 4.03
C ARG A 36 -16.20 -12.67 2.84
N SER A 37 -16.99 -12.50 1.79
CA SER A 37 -16.90 -13.34 0.60
C SER A 37 -15.61 -13.11 -0.19
N THR A 38 -14.94 -11.97 0.05
CA THR A 38 -13.66 -11.61 -0.57
C THR A 38 -12.46 -12.29 0.07
N VAL A 39 -12.63 -12.98 1.21
CA VAL A 39 -11.55 -13.64 1.95
C VAL A 39 -11.28 -15.02 1.35
N PHE A 40 -10.02 -15.35 1.12
CA PHE A 40 -9.64 -16.73 0.75
C PHE A 40 -10.18 -17.75 1.77
N LYS A 41 -10.70 -18.89 1.30
CA LYS A 41 -11.29 -19.93 2.17
C LYS A 41 -10.35 -20.40 3.26
N ASN A 42 -9.06 -20.50 2.98
CA ASN A 42 -8.04 -20.88 3.97
C ASN A 42 -7.80 -19.81 5.05
N LYS A 43 -8.30 -18.57 4.87
CA LYS A 43 -8.19 -17.47 5.83
C LYS A 43 -9.43 -17.28 6.71
N GLU A 44 -10.51 -18.00 6.49
CA GLU A 44 -11.72 -17.88 7.33
C GLU A 44 -11.42 -18.07 8.82
N VAL A 45 -10.53 -19.01 9.15
CA VAL A 45 -10.08 -19.25 10.53
C VAL A 45 -9.36 -18.02 11.09
N MET A 46 -8.54 -17.34 10.28
CA MET A 46 -7.85 -16.11 10.70
C MET A 46 -8.82 -14.95 10.93
N MET A 47 -9.90 -14.89 10.16
CA MET A 47 -10.97 -13.89 10.35
C MET A 47 -11.75 -14.05 11.66
N SER A 48 -11.68 -15.22 12.30
CA SER A 48 -12.18 -15.41 13.66
C SER A 48 -11.30 -14.79 14.74
N TYR A 49 -10.04 -14.49 14.42
CA TYR A 49 -9.11 -13.82 15.32
C TYR A 49 -9.31 -12.30 15.30
N PRO A 50 -9.76 -11.67 16.42
CA PRO A 50 -10.20 -10.28 16.40
C PRO A 50 -9.15 -9.25 15.94
N PRO A 51 -7.86 -9.34 16.30
CA PRO A 51 -6.85 -8.40 15.79
C PRO A 51 -6.70 -8.44 14.26
N TYR A 52 -6.64 -9.62 13.66
CA TYR A 52 -6.54 -9.78 12.21
C TYR A 52 -7.77 -9.23 11.50
N ARG A 53 -8.97 -9.57 11.97
CA ARG A 53 -10.22 -9.04 11.43
C ARG A 53 -10.25 -7.51 11.48
N ARG A 54 -9.83 -6.93 12.61
CA ARG A 54 -9.81 -5.48 12.79
C ARG A 54 -8.88 -4.79 11.79
N MET A 55 -7.69 -5.35 11.60
CA MET A 55 -6.72 -4.88 10.62
C MET A 55 -7.31 -4.88 9.20
N ARG A 56 -7.96 -5.97 8.78
CA ARG A 56 -8.58 -6.10 7.46
C ARG A 56 -9.76 -5.13 7.24
N VAL A 57 -10.58 -4.95 8.25
CA VAL A 57 -11.68 -3.97 8.21
C VAL A 57 -11.11 -2.56 8.09
N GLN A 58 -10.09 -2.24 8.88
CA GLN A 58 -9.45 -0.93 8.85
C GLN A 58 -8.80 -0.64 7.49
N ASP A 59 -8.10 -1.62 6.91
CA ASP A 59 -7.53 -1.51 5.57
C ASP A 59 -8.62 -1.21 4.52
N ALA A 60 -9.71 -1.94 4.54
CA ALA A 60 -10.81 -1.71 3.61
C ALA A 60 -11.45 -0.32 3.77
N VAL A 61 -11.59 0.16 5.00
CA VAL A 61 -12.03 1.53 5.27
C VAL A 61 -11.02 2.55 4.72
N ASN A 62 -9.72 2.36 4.96
CA ASN A 62 -8.69 3.26 4.48
C ASN A 62 -8.67 3.34 2.94
N ARG A 63 -8.81 2.21 2.25
CA ARG A 63 -8.84 2.14 0.77
C ARG A 63 -9.98 2.96 0.16
N SER A 64 -11.11 3.07 0.82
CA SER A 64 -12.22 3.90 0.33
C SER A 64 -11.88 5.40 0.28
N TYR A 65 -10.81 5.82 0.94
CA TYR A 65 -10.27 7.18 0.87
C TYR A 65 -9.08 7.31 -0.09
N MET A 66 -8.60 6.20 -0.67
CA MET A 66 -7.45 6.11 -1.55
C MET A 66 -7.79 5.63 -2.96
N GLU A 67 -9.02 5.85 -3.43
CA GLU A 67 -9.50 5.40 -4.74
C GLU A 67 -8.85 6.12 -5.92
N ALA A 68 -8.27 7.30 -5.70
CA ALA A 68 -7.52 8.04 -6.70
C ALA A 68 -6.01 7.95 -6.39
N GLU A 69 -5.17 7.90 -7.45
CA GLU A 69 -3.73 7.69 -7.28
C GLU A 69 -3.08 8.71 -6.35
N GLU A 70 -3.40 9.98 -6.52
CA GLU A 70 -2.86 11.09 -5.72
C GLU A 70 -3.24 11.04 -4.23
N LYS A 71 -4.19 10.19 -3.87
CA LYS A 71 -4.64 9.98 -2.48
C LYS A 71 -4.01 8.77 -1.82
N THR A 72 -3.30 7.93 -2.58
CA THR A 72 -2.61 6.77 -1.99
C THR A 72 -1.45 7.24 -1.12
N SER A 73 -1.17 6.52 -0.04
CA SER A 73 -0.08 6.88 0.89
C SER A 73 1.27 6.99 0.19
N GLN A 74 1.57 6.11 -0.77
CA GLN A 74 2.77 6.17 -1.58
C GLN A 74 2.85 7.47 -2.41
N ALA A 75 1.77 7.82 -3.13
CA ALA A 75 1.73 9.03 -3.94
C ALA A 75 1.94 10.29 -3.09
N VAL A 76 1.27 10.36 -1.94
CA VAL A 76 1.43 11.49 -1.00
C VAL A 76 2.87 11.60 -0.49
N THR A 77 3.49 10.47 -0.10
CA THR A 77 4.88 10.45 0.38
C THR A 77 5.85 10.94 -0.69
N PHE A 78 5.72 10.44 -1.92
CA PHE A 78 6.58 10.89 -3.01
C PHE A 78 6.32 12.36 -3.37
N GLN A 79 5.07 12.82 -3.36
CA GLN A 79 4.75 14.23 -3.63
C GLN A 79 5.40 15.17 -2.63
N GLN A 80 5.37 14.82 -1.34
CA GLN A 80 6.06 15.58 -0.28
C GLN A 80 7.58 15.62 -0.49
N GLY A 81 8.18 14.49 -0.89
CA GLY A 81 9.60 14.42 -1.21
C GLY A 81 9.98 15.25 -2.43
N LEU A 82 9.20 15.18 -3.51
CA LEU A 82 9.40 15.99 -4.72
C LEU A 82 9.25 17.48 -4.43
N GLU A 83 8.27 17.87 -3.62
CA GLU A 83 8.11 19.26 -3.18
C GLU A 83 9.32 19.77 -2.40
N PHE A 84 9.91 18.92 -1.55
CA PHE A 84 11.14 19.26 -0.85
C PHE A 84 12.30 19.49 -1.81
N ILE A 85 12.49 18.60 -2.80
CA ILE A 85 13.56 18.74 -3.80
C ILE A 85 13.37 20.03 -4.60
N GLU A 86 12.16 20.28 -5.11
CA GLU A 86 11.83 21.46 -5.89
C GLU A 86 12.15 22.76 -5.13
N LYS A 87 11.83 22.81 -3.85
CA LYS A 87 12.06 24.00 -3.01
C LYS A 87 13.51 24.20 -2.59
N ASN A 88 14.30 23.14 -2.56
CA ASN A 88 15.65 23.17 -1.97
C ASN A 88 16.76 22.82 -2.97
N HIS A 89 16.48 22.70 -4.26
CA HIS A 89 17.46 22.29 -5.28
C HIS A 89 18.70 23.22 -5.36
N GLU A 90 18.55 24.51 -5.02
CA GLU A 90 19.66 25.46 -4.99
C GLU A 90 20.40 25.49 -3.62
N ALA A 91 19.91 24.76 -2.63
CA ALA A 91 20.53 24.74 -1.30
C ALA A 91 21.55 23.60 -1.20
N ASP A 92 22.60 23.84 -0.41
CA ASP A 92 23.61 22.81 -0.10
C ASP A 92 23.35 22.12 1.25
N HIS A 93 23.98 20.97 1.42
CA HIS A 93 24.07 20.27 2.72
C HIS A 93 22.74 19.78 3.30
N TRP A 94 21.83 19.29 2.45
CA TRP A 94 20.62 18.61 2.90
C TRP A 94 20.69 17.09 2.68
N PHE A 95 19.90 16.39 3.44
CA PHE A 95 19.64 14.96 3.30
C PHE A 95 18.13 14.74 3.31
N LEU A 96 17.63 14.07 2.30
CA LEU A 96 16.22 13.68 2.18
C LEU A 96 16.10 12.17 2.23
N GLN A 97 15.20 11.65 3.06
CA GLN A 97 14.76 10.27 3.03
C GLN A 97 13.29 10.23 2.61
N ILE A 98 13.00 9.55 1.51
CA ILE A 98 11.65 9.21 1.08
C ILE A 98 11.47 7.73 1.38
N GLU A 99 10.62 7.43 2.36
CA GLU A 99 10.37 6.06 2.79
C GLU A 99 8.91 5.70 2.53
N THR A 100 8.68 4.63 1.76
CA THR A 100 7.36 4.12 1.43
C THR A 100 7.21 2.69 1.91
N PHE A 101 5.99 2.30 2.23
CA PHE A 101 5.68 0.94 2.61
C PHE A 101 5.67 0.00 1.40
N ASP A 102 5.13 0.48 0.28
CA ASP A 102 5.10 -0.27 -0.97
C ASP A 102 6.52 -0.61 -1.46
N PRO A 103 6.76 -1.82 -2.03
CA PRO A 103 5.77 -2.81 -2.48
C PRO A 103 5.44 -3.92 -1.47
N HIS A 104 5.40 -3.64 -0.18
CA HIS A 104 4.94 -4.60 0.83
C HIS A 104 3.45 -4.92 0.62
N GLU A 105 2.99 -6.10 1.04
CA GLU A 105 1.56 -6.42 1.03
C GLU A 105 0.80 -5.58 2.08
N PRO A 106 -0.47 -5.28 1.86
CA PRO A 106 -1.30 -5.68 0.71
C PRO A 106 -0.88 -4.98 -0.58
N PHE A 107 -0.89 -5.72 -1.70
CA PHE A 107 -0.47 -5.22 -3.01
C PHE A 107 -1.55 -4.33 -3.64
N TYR A 108 -1.92 -3.26 -2.93
CA TYR A 108 -2.96 -2.35 -3.37
C TYR A 108 -2.46 -1.43 -4.49
N SER A 109 -2.98 -1.66 -5.69
CA SER A 109 -2.72 -0.84 -6.87
C SER A 109 -4.02 -0.52 -7.59
N LEU A 110 -4.01 0.51 -8.44
CA LEU A 110 -5.17 0.94 -9.19
C LEU A 110 -5.29 0.19 -10.53
N LYS A 111 -6.40 0.39 -11.22
CA LYS A 111 -6.68 -0.31 -12.49
C LYS A 111 -5.62 -0.03 -13.56
N GLU A 112 -5.08 1.17 -13.57
CA GLU A 112 -4.06 1.62 -14.52
C GLU A 112 -2.76 0.82 -14.36
N ASP A 113 -2.33 0.57 -13.13
CA ASP A 113 -1.15 -0.22 -12.83
C ASP A 113 -1.39 -1.71 -13.14
N LYS A 114 -2.57 -2.23 -12.78
CA LYS A 114 -2.99 -3.62 -13.07
C LYS A 114 -3.12 -3.89 -14.57
N ALA A 115 -3.46 -2.88 -15.37
CA ALA A 115 -3.58 -3.00 -16.83
C ALA A 115 -2.23 -3.30 -17.52
N LEU A 116 -1.10 -3.10 -16.86
CA LEU A 116 0.23 -3.50 -17.34
C LEU A 116 0.41 -5.02 -17.38
N TYR A 117 -0.40 -5.76 -16.62
CA TYR A 117 -0.32 -7.21 -16.45
C TYR A 117 -1.65 -7.89 -16.80
N PRO A 118 -2.10 -7.81 -18.08
CA PRO A 118 -3.41 -8.33 -18.47
C PRO A 118 -3.45 -9.85 -18.33
N HIS A 119 -4.41 -10.35 -17.57
CA HIS A 119 -4.64 -11.78 -17.37
C HIS A 119 -6.08 -12.04 -16.97
N THR A 120 -6.48 -13.31 -17.03
CA THR A 120 -7.80 -13.74 -16.56
C THR A 120 -7.64 -14.44 -15.21
N PHE A 121 -8.28 -13.90 -14.20
CA PHE A 121 -8.39 -14.54 -12.90
C PHE A 121 -9.81 -15.08 -12.70
N LEU A 122 -9.91 -16.37 -12.43
CA LEU A 122 -11.18 -17.09 -12.26
C LEU A 122 -11.49 -17.39 -10.79
N GLY A 123 -10.75 -16.82 -9.86
CA GLY A 123 -10.92 -17.05 -8.42
C GLY A 123 -12.05 -16.23 -7.80
N ASP A 124 -12.61 -16.75 -6.72
CA ASP A 124 -13.72 -16.11 -5.97
C ASP A 124 -13.27 -14.96 -5.09
N ALA A 125 -11.96 -14.77 -4.89
CA ALA A 125 -11.39 -13.85 -3.92
C ALA A 125 -10.57 -12.71 -4.56
N ALA A 126 -11.04 -12.17 -5.68
CA ALA A 126 -10.32 -11.14 -6.44
C ALA A 126 -9.91 -9.92 -5.59
N ALA A 127 -10.73 -9.52 -4.63
CA ALA A 127 -10.44 -8.36 -3.77
C ALA A 127 -9.38 -8.63 -2.68
N GLU A 128 -9.08 -9.91 -2.38
CA GLU A 128 -8.13 -10.28 -1.32
C GLU A 128 -6.87 -11.00 -1.83
N ALA A 129 -6.79 -11.20 -3.14
CA ALA A 129 -5.61 -11.81 -3.76
C ALA A 129 -4.36 -10.93 -3.62
N ASP A 130 -4.52 -9.65 -3.35
CA ASP A 130 -3.44 -8.70 -3.11
C ASP A 130 -2.77 -8.83 -1.72
N TRP A 131 -3.35 -9.65 -0.82
CA TRP A 131 -2.80 -9.84 0.52
C TRP A 131 -2.61 -11.32 0.90
N PRO A 132 -1.62 -12.01 0.31
CA PRO A 132 -1.38 -13.42 0.57
C PRO A 132 -0.93 -13.67 2.01
N PRO A 133 -1.26 -14.84 2.61
CA PRO A 133 -0.78 -15.20 3.92
C PRO A 133 0.69 -15.65 3.90
N TYR A 134 1.41 -15.44 4.99
CA TYR A 134 2.70 -16.09 5.24
C TYR A 134 2.47 -17.54 5.67
N ALA A 135 2.25 -18.40 4.69
CA ALA A 135 1.98 -19.83 4.90
C ALA A 135 2.51 -20.64 3.72
N PRO A 136 2.67 -21.96 3.86
CA PRO A 136 2.92 -22.81 2.71
C PRO A 136 1.83 -22.62 1.66
N THR A 137 2.24 -22.52 0.39
CA THR A 137 1.33 -22.32 -0.73
C THR A 137 0.40 -23.51 -0.88
N SER A 138 -0.89 -23.25 -0.83
CA SER A 138 -1.97 -24.23 -1.02
C SER A 138 -2.91 -23.85 -2.18
N GLU A 139 -2.65 -22.69 -2.77
CA GLU A 139 -3.41 -22.12 -3.86
C GLU A 139 -3.05 -22.79 -5.20
N ASP A 140 -3.97 -22.77 -6.15
CA ASP A 140 -3.72 -23.23 -7.52
C ASP A 140 -2.80 -22.25 -8.28
N GLU A 141 -2.22 -22.71 -9.39
CA GLU A 141 -1.28 -21.93 -10.20
C GLU A 141 -1.90 -20.63 -10.74
N ASN A 142 -3.19 -20.62 -11.06
CA ASN A 142 -3.88 -19.42 -11.54
C ASN A 142 -3.95 -18.34 -10.44
N THR A 143 -4.25 -18.74 -9.21
CA THR A 143 -4.26 -17.85 -8.04
C THR A 143 -2.87 -17.33 -7.73
N ILE A 144 -1.86 -18.21 -7.74
CA ILE A 144 -0.46 -17.83 -7.53
C ILE A 144 -0.01 -16.80 -8.57
N GLN A 145 -0.32 -17.04 -9.83
CA GLN A 145 0.04 -16.12 -10.91
C GLN A 145 -0.68 -14.78 -10.80
N HIS A 146 -1.94 -14.79 -10.38
CA HIS A 146 -2.69 -13.56 -10.13
C HIS A 146 -2.03 -12.72 -9.03
N VAL A 147 -1.68 -13.33 -7.88
CA VAL A 147 -0.97 -12.64 -6.79
C VAL A 147 0.37 -12.06 -7.26
N ARG A 148 1.11 -12.79 -8.10
CA ARG A 148 2.35 -12.26 -8.70
C ARG A 148 2.12 -11.02 -9.57
N TYR A 149 1.01 -10.97 -10.29
CA TYR A 149 0.66 -9.80 -11.10
C TYR A 149 0.19 -8.62 -10.25
N GLU A 150 -0.52 -8.86 -9.15
CA GLU A 150 -0.86 -7.82 -8.18
C GLU A 150 0.42 -7.18 -7.59
N TYR A 151 1.39 -8.01 -7.17
CA TYR A 151 2.70 -7.53 -6.73
C TYR A 151 3.46 -6.77 -7.82
N ALA A 152 3.48 -7.30 -9.05
CA ALA A 152 4.17 -6.67 -10.17
C ALA A 152 3.56 -5.30 -10.54
N ALA A 153 2.24 -5.17 -10.48
CA ALA A 153 1.55 -3.90 -10.69
C ALA A 153 1.98 -2.86 -9.64
N LEU A 154 2.02 -3.24 -8.37
CA LEU A 154 2.49 -2.36 -7.30
C LEU A 154 3.97 -2.00 -7.45
N LEU A 155 4.81 -2.95 -7.81
CA LEU A 155 6.24 -2.72 -8.06
C LEU A 155 6.46 -1.75 -9.23
N SER A 156 5.68 -1.86 -10.32
CA SER A 156 5.73 -0.91 -11.45
C SER A 156 5.31 0.50 -11.05
N LYS A 157 4.37 0.62 -10.12
CA LYS A 157 4.01 1.91 -9.52
C LYS A 157 5.18 2.50 -8.72
N CYS A 158 5.88 1.67 -7.92
CA CYS A 158 7.08 2.11 -7.18
C CYS A 158 8.17 2.62 -8.13
N ASP A 159 8.45 1.86 -9.20
CA ASP A 159 9.44 2.22 -10.22
C ASP A 159 9.10 3.57 -10.90
N ARG A 160 7.85 3.77 -11.26
CA ARG A 160 7.37 5.03 -11.84
C ARG A 160 7.55 6.23 -10.90
N TYR A 161 7.34 6.08 -9.59
CA TYR A 161 7.60 7.14 -8.63
C TYR A 161 9.09 7.39 -8.40
N LEU A 162 9.91 6.35 -8.38
CA LEU A 162 11.36 6.49 -8.35
C LEU A 162 11.87 7.26 -9.59
N GLY A 163 11.33 6.93 -10.78
CA GLY A 163 11.64 7.67 -12.00
C GLY A 163 11.40 9.17 -11.86
N LYS A 164 10.27 9.60 -11.28
CA LYS A 164 9.99 11.03 -11.04
C LYS A 164 11.02 11.71 -10.15
N VAL A 165 11.56 10.99 -9.16
CA VAL A 165 12.63 11.54 -8.30
C VAL A 165 13.92 11.70 -9.08
N LEU A 166 14.29 10.69 -9.88
CA LEU A 166 15.49 10.74 -10.72
C LEU A 166 15.42 11.87 -11.76
N ASP A 167 14.27 12.00 -12.45
CA ASP A 167 14.02 13.05 -13.42
C ASP A 167 14.12 14.47 -12.83
N MET A 168 13.83 14.61 -11.53
CA MET A 168 13.92 15.90 -10.83
C MET A 168 15.34 16.20 -10.33
N MET A 169 16.16 15.17 -10.18
CA MET A 169 17.55 15.29 -9.71
C MET A 169 18.56 15.53 -10.88
N ASP A 170 18.16 15.24 -12.12
CA ASP A 170 18.94 15.49 -13.34
C ASP A 170 18.82 16.96 -13.81
#